data_b47e9e59ba19f02b2244785e92d07d75
#
_entry.id   b47e9e59ba19f02b2244785e92d07d75
#
_cell.length_a   1.000
_cell.length_b   1.000
_cell.length_c   1.000
_cell.angle_alpha   90.00
_cell.angle_beta   90.00
_cell.angle_gamma   90.00
#
_symmetry.space_group_name_H-M   'P 1'
#
loop_
_entity.id
_entity.type
_entity.pdbx_description
1 polymer ?
#
loop_
_entity_poly.entity_id
_entity_poly.type
_entity_poly.pdbx_seq_one_letter_code
_entity_poly.pdbx_strand_id
1 'polypeptide(L)'
;MLTKRIIFEGRVQKVGFRYATRQIALGFDVIGWVNNLTDDSIELVIEGEDQEILEFIEEITEESTLAHHIKSFKSEDIPPLEGVLGFTITKNS
;
A
#
# COMPACT_ATOMS: atom_id res chain seq x y z
N MET A 1 -3.97 15.80 6.35
CA MET A 1 -3.02 14.79 5.87
C MET A 1 -3.21 13.50 6.64
N LEU A 2 -3.20 12.36 5.95
CA LEU A 2 -3.32 11.05 6.59
C LEU A 2 -2.05 10.26 6.41
N THR A 3 -1.71 9.47 7.43
CA THR A 3 -0.65 8.47 7.35
C THR A 3 -1.24 7.16 7.83
N LYS A 4 -1.20 6.13 6.98
CA LYS A 4 -1.83 4.86 7.28
C LYS A 4 -0.89 3.70 7.04
N ARG A 5 -1.08 2.66 7.84
CA ARG A 5 -0.45 1.36 7.65
C ARG A 5 -1.54 0.35 7.34
N ILE A 6 -1.41 -0.34 6.23
CA ILE A 6 -2.43 -1.28 5.76
C ILE A 6 -1.77 -2.63 5.56
N ILE A 7 -2.38 -3.68 6.08
CA ILE A 7 -1.91 -5.05 5.91
C ILE A 7 -2.91 -5.78 5.05
N PHE A 8 -2.44 -6.28 3.90
CA PHE A 8 -3.26 -7.06 2.97
C PHE A 8 -2.98 -8.54 3.16
N GLU A 9 -4.05 -9.34 3.25
CA GLU A 9 -3.97 -10.78 3.37
C GLU A 9 -4.67 -11.43 2.19
N GLY A 10 -4.18 -12.61 1.78
CA GLY A 10 -4.72 -13.33 0.65
C GLY A 10 -3.60 -13.85 -0.22
N ARG A 11 -3.86 -14.02 -1.52
CA ARG A 11 -2.83 -14.42 -2.48
C ARG A 11 -2.12 -13.17 -2.99
N VAL A 12 -1.47 -12.46 -2.09
CA VAL A 12 -0.90 -11.15 -2.40
C VAL A 12 0.58 -11.20 -2.75
N GLN A 13 1.34 -12.16 -2.20
CA GLN A 13 2.74 -12.31 -2.57
C GLN A 13 2.87 -13.16 -3.85
N LYS A 14 3.95 -12.95 -4.59
CA LYS A 14 4.28 -13.68 -5.83
C LYS A 14 3.33 -13.43 -7.01
N VAL A 15 2.49 -12.40 -6.90
CA VAL A 15 1.59 -12.01 -8.00
C VAL A 15 1.92 -10.62 -8.53
N GLY A 16 3.10 -10.08 -8.16
CA GLY A 16 3.49 -8.75 -8.58
C GLY A 16 2.75 -7.64 -7.84
N PHE A 17 2.23 -7.92 -6.66
CA PHE A 17 1.42 -6.97 -5.88
C PHE A 17 2.19 -5.69 -5.57
N ARG A 18 3.43 -5.83 -5.06
CA ARG A 18 4.23 -4.66 -4.70
C ARG A 18 4.54 -3.78 -5.92
N TYR A 19 4.87 -4.41 -7.03
CA TYR A 19 5.17 -3.69 -8.26
C TYR A 19 3.93 -2.95 -8.77
N ALA A 20 2.79 -3.63 -8.80
CA ALA A 20 1.54 -3.02 -9.26
C ALA A 20 1.09 -1.90 -8.32
N THR A 21 1.28 -2.07 -7.01
CA THR A 21 0.97 -1.03 -6.03
C THR A 21 1.80 0.23 -6.31
N ARG A 22 3.08 0.06 -6.59
CA ARG A 22 3.93 1.19 -6.92
C ARG A 22 3.50 1.87 -8.21
N GLN A 23 3.09 1.11 -9.21
CA GLN A 23 2.60 1.68 -10.46
C GLN A 23 1.34 2.53 -10.21
N ILE A 24 0.43 2.04 -9.37
CA ILE A 24 -0.76 2.79 -8.99
C ILE A 24 -0.37 4.06 -8.24
N ALA A 25 0.58 3.96 -7.32
CA ALA A 25 1.03 5.10 -6.53
C ALA A 25 1.57 6.25 -7.38
N LEU A 26 2.13 5.94 -8.55
CA LEU A 26 2.62 6.98 -9.45
C LEU A 26 1.51 7.91 -9.96
N GLY A 27 0.26 7.46 -9.92
CA GLY A 27 -0.89 8.27 -10.30
C GLY A 27 -1.48 9.10 -9.17
N PHE A 28 -0.87 9.05 -7.98
CA PHE A 28 -1.35 9.75 -6.80
C PHE A 28 -0.22 10.55 -6.15
N ASP A 29 -0.59 11.56 -5.40
CA ASP A 29 0.39 12.37 -4.66
C ASP A 29 0.57 11.78 -3.27
N VAL A 30 1.27 10.65 -3.21
CA VAL A 30 1.49 9.92 -1.96
C VAL A 30 2.96 9.53 -1.82
N ILE A 31 3.41 9.38 -0.57
CA ILE A 31 4.74 8.88 -0.24
C ILE A 31 4.59 7.66 0.66
N GLY A 32 5.63 6.83 0.71
CA GLY A 32 5.63 5.66 1.57
C GLY A 32 6.32 4.46 0.93
N TRP A 33 5.88 3.28 1.31
CA TRP A 33 6.48 2.05 0.80
C TRP A 33 5.51 0.88 0.87
N VAL A 34 5.84 -0.17 0.13
CA VAL A 34 5.14 -1.45 0.17
C VAL A 34 6.16 -2.56 0.37
N ASN A 35 5.85 -3.52 1.24
CA ASN A 35 6.78 -4.53 1.71
C ASN A 35 6.08 -5.88 1.92
N ASN A 36 6.78 -6.97 1.58
CA ASN A 36 6.31 -8.32 1.93
C ASN A 36 6.65 -8.60 3.39
N LEU A 37 5.70 -9.14 4.13
CA LEU A 37 5.93 -9.59 5.49
C LEU A 37 6.18 -11.10 5.53
N THR A 38 6.71 -11.59 6.64
CA THR A 38 7.11 -12.99 6.78
C THR A 38 5.93 -13.96 6.88
N ASP A 39 4.74 -13.45 7.18
CA ASP A 39 3.53 -14.25 7.29
C ASP A 39 2.72 -14.31 5.98
N ASP A 40 3.37 -14.00 4.86
CA ASP A 40 2.77 -13.98 3.51
C ASP A 40 1.82 -12.82 3.25
N SER A 41 1.68 -11.89 4.18
CA SER A 41 0.90 -10.67 3.97
C SER A 41 1.79 -9.57 3.37
N ILE A 42 1.15 -8.48 2.95
CA ILE A 42 1.85 -7.30 2.42
C ILE A 42 1.50 -6.09 3.28
N GLU A 43 2.54 -5.35 3.63
CA GLU A 43 2.40 -4.09 4.35
C GLU A 43 2.52 -2.92 3.39
N LEU A 44 1.55 -2.01 3.47
CA LEU A 44 1.57 -0.74 2.74
C LEU A 44 1.56 0.38 3.76
N VAL A 45 2.55 1.28 3.67
CA VAL A 45 2.59 2.48 4.51
C VAL A 45 2.53 3.66 3.57
N ILE A 46 1.56 4.55 3.76
CA ILE A 46 1.31 5.67 2.85
C ILE A 46 0.97 6.93 3.62
N GLU A 47 1.38 8.06 3.04
CA GLU A 47 1.06 9.38 3.58
C GLU A 47 0.75 10.34 2.43
N GLY A 48 -0.26 11.18 2.63
CA GLY A 48 -0.66 12.18 1.65
C GLY A 48 -1.92 12.90 2.10
N GLU A 49 -2.45 13.75 1.23
CA GLU A 49 -3.71 14.42 1.50
C GLU A 49 -4.82 13.39 1.65
N ASP A 50 -5.79 13.69 2.51
CA ASP A 50 -6.85 12.74 2.86
C ASP A 50 -7.52 12.15 1.62
N GLN A 51 -7.88 12.99 0.66
CA GLN A 51 -8.55 12.55 -0.55
C GLN A 51 -7.68 11.61 -1.38
N GLU A 52 -6.40 11.94 -1.53
CA GLU A 52 -5.46 11.10 -2.28
C GLU A 52 -5.32 9.72 -1.64
N ILE A 53 -5.22 9.67 -0.32
CA ILE A 53 -5.07 8.41 0.40
C ILE A 53 -6.32 7.54 0.24
N LEU A 54 -7.49 8.12 0.40
CA LEU A 54 -8.75 7.37 0.29
C LEU A 54 -8.96 6.83 -1.12
N GLU A 55 -8.66 7.62 -2.14
CA GLU A 55 -8.80 7.19 -3.53
C GLU A 55 -7.76 6.12 -3.89
N PHE A 56 -6.54 6.24 -3.37
CA PHE A 56 -5.50 5.26 -3.60
C PHE A 56 -5.90 3.89 -3.02
N ILE A 57 -6.40 3.87 -1.79
CA ILE A 57 -6.84 2.64 -1.15
C ILE A 57 -8.01 2.02 -1.92
N GLU A 58 -8.95 2.84 -2.36
CA GLU A 58 -10.10 2.37 -3.13
C GLU A 58 -9.64 1.76 -4.46
N GLU A 59 -8.68 2.40 -5.12
CA GLU A 59 -8.14 1.88 -6.37
C GLU A 59 -7.57 0.48 -6.19
N ILE A 60 -6.77 0.28 -5.15
CA ILE A 60 -6.15 -1.01 -4.90
C ILE A 60 -7.17 -2.07 -4.53
N THR A 61 -8.10 -1.74 -3.63
CA THR A 61 -9.00 -2.74 -3.04
C THR A 61 -10.23 -3.04 -3.88
N GLU A 62 -10.61 -2.15 -4.78
CA GLU A 62 -11.87 -2.32 -5.51
C GLU A 62 -11.73 -2.26 -7.02
N GLU A 63 -10.80 -1.49 -7.55
CA GLU A 63 -10.77 -1.24 -8.99
C GLU A 63 -9.59 -1.85 -9.72
N SER A 64 -8.49 -2.13 -9.02
CA SER A 64 -7.31 -2.69 -9.67
C SER A 64 -7.42 -4.21 -9.82
N THR A 65 -6.55 -4.78 -10.65
CA THR A 65 -6.46 -6.23 -10.76
C THR A 65 -6.01 -6.88 -9.45
N LEU A 66 -5.39 -6.10 -8.56
CA LEU A 66 -4.95 -6.58 -7.25
C LEU A 66 -6.12 -6.96 -6.36
N ALA A 67 -7.28 -6.33 -6.54
CA ALA A 67 -8.46 -6.59 -5.71
C ALA A 67 -8.82 -8.07 -5.67
N HIS A 68 -8.61 -8.79 -6.76
CA HIS A 68 -8.94 -10.22 -6.84
C HIS A 68 -8.05 -11.09 -5.95
N HIS A 69 -6.90 -10.58 -5.55
CA HIS A 69 -5.94 -11.32 -4.74
C HIS A 69 -6.07 -11.03 -3.26
N ILE A 70 -6.84 -9.99 -2.90
CA ILE A 70 -7.00 -9.56 -1.52
C ILE A 70 -8.18 -10.30 -0.91
N LYS A 71 -7.91 -11.07 0.15
CA LYS A 71 -8.96 -11.74 0.92
C LYS A 71 -9.51 -10.81 1.99
N SER A 72 -8.62 -10.09 2.65
CA SER A 72 -8.99 -9.13 3.67
C SER A 72 -7.86 -8.12 3.85
N PHE A 73 -8.17 -6.98 4.46
CA PHE A 73 -7.13 -6.02 4.81
C PHE A 73 -7.52 -5.29 6.08
N LYS A 74 -6.49 -4.81 6.79
CA LYS A 74 -6.65 -4.02 8.00
C LYS A 74 -5.91 -2.71 7.81
N SER A 75 -6.52 -1.62 8.24
CA SER A 75 -5.94 -0.29 8.10
C SER A 75 -5.92 0.40 9.45
N GLU A 76 -4.82 1.07 9.76
CA GLU A 76 -4.71 1.87 10.96
C GLU A 76 -4.02 3.20 10.65
N ASP A 77 -4.36 4.22 11.41
CA ASP A 77 -3.69 5.50 11.32
C ASP A 77 -2.43 5.43 12.16
N ILE A 78 -1.34 5.97 11.63
CA ILE A 78 -0.04 5.98 12.31
C ILE A 78 0.53 7.40 12.30
N PRO A 79 1.56 7.66 13.12
CA PRO A 79 2.20 8.98 13.12
C PRO A 79 2.79 9.32 11.76
N PRO A 80 2.93 10.61 11.44
CA PRO A 80 3.52 11.05 10.17
C PRO A 80 4.91 10.46 9.95
N LEU A 81 5.20 10.17 8.68
CA LEU A 81 6.50 9.63 8.28
C LEU A 81 7.57 10.71 8.35
N GLU A 82 8.80 10.31 8.62
CA GLU A 82 9.94 11.22 8.65
C GLU A 82 11.00 10.76 7.66
N GLY A 83 11.52 11.69 6.86
CA GLY A 83 12.61 11.42 5.95
C GLY A 83 12.28 10.53 4.77
N VAL A 84 11.00 10.34 4.48
CA VAL A 84 10.56 9.49 3.36
C VAL A 84 10.32 10.36 2.14
N LEU A 85 10.93 10.00 1.02
CA LEU A 85 10.77 10.70 -0.25
C LEU A 85 10.21 9.72 -1.28
N GLY A 86 9.10 10.08 -1.92
CA GLY A 86 8.50 9.27 -2.95
C GLY A 86 7.91 7.97 -2.43
N PHE A 87 7.62 7.06 -3.35
CA PHE A 87 7.04 5.76 -3.04
C PHE A 87 7.96 4.65 -3.52
N THR A 88 8.31 3.74 -2.63
CA THR A 88 9.28 2.68 -2.95
C THR A 88 8.77 1.29 -2.61
N ILE A 89 9.35 0.29 -3.27
CA ILE A 89 9.18 -1.10 -2.91
C ILE A 89 10.36 -1.45 -1.99
N THR A 90 10.06 -1.85 -0.76
CA THR A 90 11.12 -2.27 0.15
C THR A 90 11.34 -3.76 0.02
N LYS A 91 12.58 -4.16 0.20
CA LYS A 91 12.91 -5.57 0.21
C LYS A 91 12.53 -6.18 1.54
N ASN A 92 12.09 -7.40 1.45
CA ASN A 92 11.81 -8.23 2.60
C ASN A 92 13.09 -8.40 3.43
N SER A 93 13.00 -8.16 4.67
CA SER A 93 14.14 -8.36 5.55
C SER A 93 13.97 -9.65 6.36
#